data_d286a916eb3c9c4554870c9375e9daca
#
_entry.id   d286a916eb3c9c4554870c9375e9daca
#
_cell.length_a   1.000
_cell.length_b   1.000
_cell.length_c   1.000
_cell.angle_alpha   90.00
_cell.angle_beta   90.00
_cell.angle_gamma   90.00
#
_symmetry.space_group_name_H-M   'P 1'
#
loop_
_entity.id
_entity.type
_entity.pdbx_description
1 polymer ?
#
loop_
_entity_poly.entity_id
_entity_poly.type
_entity_poly.pdbx_seq_one_letter_code
_entity_poly.pdbx_strand_id
1 'polypeptide(L)'
;MPRTLGNGFIHVSKLDACIEVDRPLDTYSPGSLTDIEKTFGKHVAGLIDDGACLQLGIGGIPDAVLDFLHDRKDIGIHTEMFSDGLLELMDRGVVTGDRKTFHPGKIIAGFTIGSEKLYDYIHDNALIEFHPSDYVNDPFNIARNDNMVAINSALQVDLTGQVCADSIGAYIYSGFGGQVDFMRGAAMSKGGIPVTAMPATAVGGEVSRIVPMLNEGAGVVTSRADVHYVVTEYGVAQLHGKCVRDRAKALVEIAAPQFQESLLRAAHKRRLFGPLI
;
A
#
# COMPACT_ATOMS: atom_id res chain seq x y z
N MET A 1 3.58 17.87 -21.26
CA MET A 1 2.98 17.57 -19.92
C MET A 1 1.47 17.41 -20.11
N PRO A 2 0.86 16.35 -19.57
CA PRO A 2 -0.59 16.14 -19.66
C PRO A 2 -1.35 17.24 -18.89
N ARG A 3 -2.49 17.63 -19.40
CA ARG A 3 -3.44 18.50 -18.70
C ARG A 3 -4.34 17.61 -17.82
N THR A 4 -4.19 17.72 -16.51
CA THR A 4 -4.95 16.94 -15.53
C THR A 4 -6.16 17.73 -15.03
N LEU A 5 -7.25 17.04 -14.68
CA LEU A 5 -8.47 17.65 -14.16
C LEU A 5 -8.54 17.55 -12.63
N GLY A 6 -9.56 18.12 -12.03
CA GLY A 6 -9.67 18.30 -10.57
C GLY A 6 -9.01 19.59 -10.14
N ASN A 7 -8.14 19.55 -9.12
CA ASN A 7 -7.42 20.73 -8.61
C ASN A 7 -6.08 20.98 -9.35
N GLY A 8 -5.89 20.39 -10.54
CA GLY A 8 -4.68 20.58 -11.35
C GLY A 8 -4.51 21.97 -11.98
N PHE A 9 -5.52 22.85 -11.86
CA PHE A 9 -5.47 24.20 -12.40
C PHE A 9 -5.17 25.23 -11.33
N ILE A 10 -4.22 26.12 -11.61
CA ILE A 10 -3.87 27.26 -10.76
C ILE A 10 -3.96 28.56 -11.56
N HIS A 11 -4.47 29.62 -10.94
CA HIS A 11 -4.49 30.94 -11.58
C HIS A 11 -3.06 31.47 -11.71
N VAL A 12 -2.73 32.06 -12.86
CA VAL A 12 -1.38 32.54 -13.18
C VAL A 12 -0.82 33.53 -12.16
N SER A 13 -1.67 34.31 -11.50
CA SER A 13 -1.23 35.25 -10.45
C SER A 13 -0.70 34.62 -9.17
N LYS A 14 -0.82 33.28 -9.04
CA LYS A 14 -0.28 32.51 -7.92
C LYS A 14 1.08 31.85 -8.23
N LEU A 15 1.62 32.11 -9.43
CA LEU A 15 2.94 31.61 -9.84
C LEU A 15 3.99 32.67 -9.49
N ASP A 16 4.97 32.30 -8.68
CA ASP A 16 6.07 33.18 -8.30
C ASP A 16 7.16 33.21 -9.38
N ALA A 17 7.36 32.12 -10.09
CA ALA A 17 8.34 32.01 -11.17
C ALA A 17 7.94 30.93 -12.18
N CYS A 18 8.33 31.11 -13.44
CA CYS A 18 8.14 30.17 -14.53
C CYS A 18 9.44 29.91 -15.26
N ILE A 19 9.71 28.66 -15.63
CA ILE A 19 10.80 28.26 -16.50
C ILE A 19 10.18 27.57 -17.71
N GLU A 20 10.45 28.07 -18.91
CA GLU A 20 10.06 27.42 -20.14
C GLU A 20 11.05 26.29 -20.46
N VAL A 21 10.55 25.07 -20.59
CA VAL A 21 11.34 23.90 -20.96
C VAL A 21 10.58 23.08 -22.00
N ASP A 22 11.31 22.57 -22.98
CA ASP A 22 10.80 21.65 -24.01
C ASP A 22 11.58 20.34 -23.93
N ARG A 23 11.14 19.48 -23.05
CA ARG A 23 11.66 18.11 -22.88
C ARG A 23 10.53 17.14 -22.54
N PRO A 24 10.68 15.85 -22.93
CA PRO A 24 9.73 14.82 -22.49
C PRO A 24 9.74 14.70 -20.96
N LEU A 25 8.65 14.21 -20.39
CA LEU A 25 8.59 13.80 -18.99
C LEU A 25 9.44 12.56 -18.77
N ASP A 26 10.03 12.45 -17.58
CA ASP A 26 10.69 11.23 -17.18
C ASP A 26 9.64 10.10 -17.07
N THR A 27 9.98 8.93 -17.62
CA THR A 27 9.11 7.76 -17.61
C THR A 27 9.64 6.69 -16.67
N TYR A 28 8.72 5.92 -16.10
CA TYR A 28 9.02 4.74 -15.32
C TYR A 28 8.30 3.53 -15.94
N SER A 29 9.01 2.43 -16.09
CA SER A 29 8.43 1.16 -16.52
C SER A 29 8.66 0.12 -15.45
N PRO A 30 7.61 -0.56 -14.95
CA PRO A 30 7.77 -1.63 -14.00
C PRO A 30 8.57 -2.79 -14.59
N GLY A 31 9.33 -3.49 -13.73
CA GLY A 31 10.02 -4.71 -14.10
C GLY A 31 9.07 -5.91 -14.20
N SER A 32 9.61 -7.06 -14.63
CA SER A 32 8.86 -8.32 -14.58
C SER A 32 8.67 -8.79 -13.14
N LEU A 33 7.47 -9.30 -12.83
CA LEU A 33 7.13 -9.83 -11.52
C LEU A 33 7.88 -11.12 -11.22
N THR A 34 8.46 -11.22 -10.03
CA THR A 34 9.05 -12.45 -9.49
C THR A 34 7.97 -13.41 -9.00
N ASP A 35 8.30 -14.72 -8.84
CA ASP A 35 7.35 -15.71 -8.31
C ASP A 35 6.94 -15.41 -6.86
N ILE A 36 7.84 -14.80 -6.07
CA ILE A 36 7.53 -14.33 -4.71
C ILE A 36 6.46 -13.23 -4.77
N GLU A 37 6.63 -12.22 -5.64
CA GLU A 37 5.68 -11.13 -5.81
C GLU A 37 4.31 -11.65 -6.26
N LYS A 38 4.26 -12.57 -7.21
CA LYS A 38 3.01 -13.22 -7.64
C LYS A 38 2.31 -13.96 -6.50
N THR A 39 3.07 -14.65 -5.63
CA THR A 39 2.49 -15.40 -4.53
C THR A 39 1.82 -14.49 -3.51
N PHE A 40 2.48 -13.45 -3.04
CA PHE A 40 1.84 -12.53 -2.10
C PHE A 40 0.80 -11.63 -2.78
N GLY A 41 0.96 -11.27 -4.05
CA GLY A 41 -0.06 -10.59 -4.84
C GLY A 41 -1.39 -11.35 -4.83
N LYS A 42 -1.33 -12.67 -5.02
CA LYS A 42 -2.51 -13.56 -4.91
C LYS A 42 -3.13 -13.54 -3.51
N HIS A 43 -2.31 -13.54 -2.44
CA HIS A 43 -2.82 -13.46 -1.07
C HIS A 43 -3.53 -12.14 -0.80
N VAL A 44 -2.96 -11.02 -1.24
CA VAL A 44 -3.58 -9.69 -1.08
C VAL A 44 -4.85 -9.58 -1.92
N ALA A 45 -4.83 -10.02 -3.18
CA ALA A 45 -6.01 -10.04 -4.06
C ALA A 45 -7.18 -10.84 -3.47
N GLY A 46 -6.87 -11.89 -2.68
CA GLY A 46 -7.87 -12.66 -1.94
C GLY A 46 -8.59 -11.90 -0.82
N LEU A 47 -8.09 -10.71 -0.44
CA LEU A 47 -8.73 -9.81 0.53
C LEU A 47 -9.59 -8.73 -0.15
N ILE A 48 -9.60 -8.65 -1.48
CA ILE A 48 -10.25 -7.60 -2.25
C ILE A 48 -11.53 -8.16 -2.85
N ASP A 49 -12.67 -7.64 -2.44
CA ASP A 49 -13.97 -7.99 -2.98
C ASP A 49 -14.41 -7.05 -4.12
N ASP A 50 -15.46 -7.44 -4.84
CA ASP A 50 -16.12 -6.59 -5.84
C ASP A 50 -16.61 -5.28 -5.21
N GLY A 51 -16.38 -4.16 -5.88
CA GLY A 51 -16.74 -2.83 -5.40
C GLY A 51 -15.82 -2.25 -4.33
N ALA A 52 -14.69 -2.89 -4.04
CA ALA A 52 -13.66 -2.32 -3.18
C ALA A 52 -13.10 -1.02 -3.77
N CYS A 53 -12.73 -0.08 -2.92
CA CYS A 53 -11.97 1.11 -3.32
C CYS A 53 -10.50 0.93 -2.93
N LEU A 54 -9.59 1.05 -3.90
CA LEU A 54 -8.18 0.72 -3.71
C LEU A 54 -7.29 1.95 -3.57
N GLN A 55 -6.32 1.85 -2.69
CA GLN A 55 -5.08 2.63 -2.68
C GLN A 55 -3.91 1.67 -2.90
N LEU A 56 -3.05 2.02 -3.85
CA LEU A 56 -1.86 1.28 -4.23
C LEU A 56 -0.70 2.26 -4.45
N GLY A 57 0.52 1.80 -4.19
CA GLY A 57 1.74 2.50 -4.61
C GLY A 57 2.20 2.06 -6.00
N ILE A 58 3.51 2.12 -6.22
CA ILE A 58 4.20 1.56 -7.39
C ILE A 58 5.16 0.46 -6.97
N GLY A 59 5.58 -0.35 -7.94
CA GLY A 59 6.56 -1.41 -7.77
C GLY A 59 5.94 -2.80 -7.73
N GLY A 60 6.77 -3.82 -7.51
CA GLY A 60 6.37 -5.21 -7.68
C GLY A 60 5.17 -5.67 -6.83
N ILE A 61 4.98 -5.10 -5.63
CA ILE A 61 3.84 -5.47 -4.76
C ILE A 61 2.50 -5.00 -5.35
N PRO A 62 2.28 -3.70 -5.63
CA PRO A 62 1.05 -3.23 -6.25
C PRO A 62 0.78 -3.89 -7.61
N ASP A 63 1.79 -3.99 -8.46
CA ASP A 63 1.65 -4.58 -9.80
C ASP A 63 1.24 -6.06 -9.71
N ALA A 64 1.83 -6.81 -8.77
CA ALA A 64 1.45 -8.21 -8.52
C ALA A 64 0.01 -8.36 -8.01
N VAL A 65 -0.49 -7.42 -7.21
CA VAL A 65 -1.90 -7.46 -6.76
C VAL A 65 -2.83 -7.21 -7.93
N LEU A 66 -2.56 -6.19 -8.76
CA LEU A 66 -3.39 -5.82 -9.92
C LEU A 66 -3.50 -6.97 -10.93
N ASP A 67 -2.44 -7.76 -11.13
CA ASP A 67 -2.42 -8.94 -12.02
C ASP A 67 -3.45 -10.03 -11.60
N PHE A 68 -3.86 -10.05 -10.34
CA PHE A 68 -4.88 -11.00 -9.83
C PHE A 68 -6.28 -10.42 -9.67
N LEU A 69 -6.56 -9.20 -10.18
CA LEU A 69 -7.87 -8.56 -10.04
C LEU A 69 -8.72 -8.59 -11.31
N HIS A 70 -8.30 -9.27 -12.36
CA HIS A 70 -8.99 -9.29 -13.66
C HIS A 70 -10.42 -9.86 -13.63
N ASP A 71 -10.76 -10.65 -12.63
CA ASP A 71 -12.09 -11.24 -12.41
C ASP A 71 -12.97 -10.40 -11.46
N ARG A 72 -12.44 -9.31 -10.90
CA ARG A 72 -13.18 -8.40 -10.02
C ARG A 72 -14.06 -7.45 -10.81
N LYS A 73 -15.04 -6.85 -10.12
CA LYS A 73 -16.03 -5.93 -10.72
C LYS A 73 -16.15 -4.66 -9.90
N ASP A 74 -16.37 -3.56 -10.59
CA ASP A 74 -16.74 -2.26 -10.02
C ASP A 74 -15.70 -1.74 -9.01
N ILE A 75 -14.42 -2.01 -9.23
CA ILE A 75 -13.33 -1.50 -8.42
C ILE A 75 -13.27 0.02 -8.52
N GLY A 76 -13.16 0.68 -7.38
CA GLY A 76 -12.92 2.12 -7.26
C GLY A 76 -11.44 2.42 -6.96
N ILE A 77 -11.01 3.64 -7.25
CA ILE A 77 -9.65 4.10 -6.94
C ILE A 77 -9.71 5.41 -6.16
N HIS A 78 -9.03 5.45 -5.02
CA HIS A 78 -8.68 6.64 -4.25
C HIS A 78 -7.26 6.43 -3.72
N THR A 79 -6.29 7.05 -4.36
CA THR A 79 -4.87 6.72 -4.15
C THR A 79 -4.00 7.97 -4.21
N GLU A 80 -2.92 7.99 -3.44
CA GLU A 80 -1.91 9.05 -3.56
C GLU A 80 -1.27 9.01 -4.95
N MET A 81 -0.87 7.82 -5.39
CA MET A 81 -0.17 7.61 -6.64
C MET A 81 -0.98 6.77 -7.62
N PHE A 82 -1.14 7.25 -8.85
CA PHE A 82 -1.78 6.54 -9.95
C PHE A 82 -0.71 5.98 -10.89
N SER A 83 -0.78 4.71 -11.26
CA SER A 83 0.26 3.98 -12.02
C SER A 83 -0.28 3.18 -13.20
N ASP A 84 0.63 2.74 -14.08
CA ASP A 84 0.34 1.97 -15.30
C ASP A 84 -0.46 0.69 -15.06
N GLY A 85 -0.23 -0.01 -13.95
CA GLY A 85 -0.93 -1.27 -13.64
C GLY A 85 -2.46 -1.14 -13.61
N LEU A 86 -2.98 0.05 -13.37
CA LEU A 86 -4.42 0.31 -13.39
C LEU A 86 -5.00 0.42 -14.80
N LEU A 87 -4.20 0.77 -15.82
CA LEU A 87 -4.68 0.98 -17.19
C LEU A 87 -5.32 -0.29 -17.77
N GLU A 88 -4.72 -1.45 -17.56
CA GLU A 88 -5.25 -2.71 -18.07
C GLU A 88 -6.61 -3.06 -17.42
N LEU A 89 -6.74 -2.84 -16.11
CA LEU A 89 -8.00 -3.07 -15.41
C LEU A 89 -9.10 -2.09 -15.83
N MET A 90 -8.74 -0.86 -16.19
CA MET A 90 -9.66 0.13 -16.76
C MET A 90 -10.10 -0.27 -18.16
N ASP A 91 -9.17 -0.65 -19.03
CA ASP A 91 -9.45 -1.11 -20.41
C ASP A 91 -10.38 -2.35 -20.41
N ARG A 92 -10.27 -3.20 -19.39
CA ARG A 92 -11.11 -4.40 -19.18
C ARG A 92 -12.46 -4.10 -18.49
N GLY A 93 -12.70 -2.87 -18.05
CA GLY A 93 -13.91 -2.49 -17.32
C GLY A 93 -13.99 -3.05 -15.89
N VAL A 94 -12.88 -3.43 -15.30
CA VAL A 94 -12.79 -3.85 -13.89
C VAL A 94 -12.83 -2.63 -12.97
N VAL A 95 -12.12 -1.56 -13.35
CA VAL A 95 -12.12 -0.29 -12.62
C VAL A 95 -13.14 0.65 -13.24
N THR A 96 -14.31 0.77 -12.62
CA THR A 96 -15.40 1.66 -13.04
C THR A 96 -15.62 2.80 -12.05
N GLY A 97 -15.38 2.55 -10.76
CA GLY A 97 -15.69 3.48 -9.68
C GLY A 97 -17.19 3.64 -9.40
N ASP A 98 -18.07 2.88 -10.04
CA ASP A 98 -19.52 3.04 -9.93
C ASP A 98 -20.05 2.78 -8.53
N ARG A 99 -19.39 1.89 -7.77
CA ARG A 99 -19.76 1.55 -6.39
C ARG A 99 -19.04 2.38 -5.32
N LYS A 100 -18.23 3.37 -5.71
CA LYS A 100 -17.63 4.28 -4.74
C LYS A 100 -18.71 5.11 -4.04
N THR A 101 -18.57 5.23 -2.72
CA THR A 101 -19.45 6.07 -1.90
C THR A 101 -18.97 7.52 -1.81
N PHE A 102 -17.72 7.77 -2.20
CA PHE A 102 -17.13 9.10 -2.30
C PHE A 102 -16.53 9.29 -3.70
N HIS A 103 -16.93 10.33 -4.42
CA HIS A 103 -16.65 10.56 -5.85
C HIS A 103 -17.03 9.35 -6.73
N PRO A 104 -18.31 8.93 -6.77
CA PRO A 104 -18.73 7.81 -7.61
C PRO A 104 -18.40 8.06 -9.09
N GLY A 105 -17.92 7.03 -9.80
CA GLY A 105 -17.52 7.11 -11.20
C GLY A 105 -16.23 7.89 -11.46
N LYS A 106 -15.48 8.27 -10.41
CA LYS A 106 -14.21 9.00 -10.53
C LYS A 106 -13.06 8.25 -9.88
N ILE A 107 -11.91 8.36 -10.50
CA ILE A 107 -10.61 8.03 -9.92
C ILE A 107 -10.08 9.29 -9.23
N ILE A 108 -9.72 9.17 -7.97
CA ILE A 108 -9.09 10.26 -7.20
C ILE A 108 -7.63 9.92 -7.00
N ALA A 109 -6.73 10.81 -7.42
CA ALA A 109 -5.30 10.64 -7.29
C ALA A 109 -4.58 11.93 -6.85
N GLY A 110 -3.41 11.78 -6.23
CA GLY A 110 -2.54 12.91 -5.86
C GLY A 110 -1.55 13.23 -6.97
N PHE A 111 -0.88 12.23 -7.47
CA PHE A 111 0.09 12.37 -8.56
C PHE A 111 0.22 11.08 -9.37
N THR A 112 1.02 11.13 -10.44
CA THR A 112 1.30 9.98 -11.30
C THR A 112 2.75 9.94 -11.74
N ILE A 113 3.30 8.74 -11.83
CA ILE A 113 4.57 8.44 -12.51
C ILE A 113 4.36 7.12 -13.27
N GLY A 114 4.75 7.08 -14.54
CA GLY A 114 4.61 5.87 -15.34
C GLY A 114 5.10 6.03 -16.77
N SER A 115 4.50 5.29 -17.68
CA SER A 115 4.84 5.30 -19.11
C SER A 115 4.24 6.51 -19.85
N GLU A 116 4.68 6.73 -21.09
CA GLU A 116 4.03 7.69 -22.00
C GLU A 116 2.55 7.36 -22.19
N LYS A 117 2.20 6.05 -22.30
CA LYS A 117 0.81 5.59 -22.41
C LYS A 117 -0.04 6.09 -21.23
N LEU A 118 0.50 6.06 -20.02
CA LEU A 118 -0.17 6.58 -18.82
C LEU A 118 -0.38 8.09 -18.92
N TYR A 119 0.63 8.84 -19.35
CA TYR A 119 0.55 10.29 -19.52
C TYR A 119 -0.46 10.70 -20.60
N ASP A 120 -0.53 9.97 -21.70
CA ASP A 120 -1.53 10.17 -22.74
C ASP A 120 -2.95 9.86 -22.22
N TYR A 121 -3.09 8.79 -21.42
CA TYR A 121 -4.36 8.37 -20.86
C TYR A 121 -4.97 9.39 -19.89
N ILE A 122 -4.14 10.03 -19.06
CA ILE A 122 -4.61 11.03 -18.08
C ILE A 122 -4.86 12.42 -18.70
N HIS A 123 -4.36 12.66 -19.93
CA HIS A 123 -4.53 13.95 -20.60
C HIS A 123 -6.00 14.21 -20.92
N ASP A 124 -6.57 15.28 -20.36
CA ASP A 124 -7.98 15.68 -20.51
C ASP A 124 -9.00 14.57 -20.20
N ASN A 125 -8.65 13.61 -19.39
CA ASN A 125 -9.53 12.50 -19.04
C ASN A 125 -10.45 12.86 -17.86
N ALA A 126 -11.74 13.03 -18.15
CA ALA A 126 -12.73 13.43 -17.14
C ALA A 126 -13.02 12.34 -16.08
N LEU A 127 -12.56 11.11 -16.26
CA LEU A 127 -12.70 10.04 -15.25
C LEU A 127 -11.72 10.22 -14.10
N ILE A 128 -10.63 10.97 -14.28
CA ILE A 128 -9.54 11.08 -13.32
C ILE A 128 -9.47 12.51 -12.80
N GLU A 129 -9.51 12.66 -11.48
CA GLU A 129 -9.34 13.94 -10.80
C GLU A 129 -8.09 13.90 -9.93
N PHE A 130 -7.19 14.85 -10.15
CA PHE A 130 -6.01 15.05 -9.32
C PHE A 130 -6.28 16.13 -8.28
N HIS A 131 -5.96 15.81 -7.04
CA HIS A 131 -6.13 16.70 -5.90
C HIS A 131 -4.84 16.75 -5.08
N PRO A 132 -4.60 17.82 -4.31
CA PRO A 132 -3.42 17.93 -3.47
C PRO A 132 -3.44 16.89 -2.34
N SER A 133 -2.27 16.59 -1.79
CA SER A 133 -2.10 15.53 -0.79
C SER A 133 -2.89 15.77 0.50
N ASP A 134 -3.11 17.01 0.90
CA ASP A 134 -3.96 17.36 2.06
C ASP A 134 -5.43 16.99 1.86
N TYR A 135 -5.86 16.74 0.63
CA TYR A 135 -7.19 16.23 0.30
C TYR A 135 -7.19 14.72 0.09
N VAL A 136 -6.25 14.20 -0.71
CA VAL A 136 -6.20 12.77 -1.08
C VAL A 136 -5.80 11.91 0.09
N ASN A 137 -4.82 12.35 0.88
CA ASN A 137 -4.28 11.61 2.02
C ASN A 137 -5.02 11.93 3.35
N ASP A 138 -6.07 12.77 3.33
CA ASP A 138 -6.86 12.98 4.54
C ASP A 138 -7.58 11.69 4.95
N PRO A 139 -7.29 11.13 6.14
CA PRO A 139 -7.94 9.90 6.62
C PRO A 139 -9.48 9.97 6.65
N PHE A 140 -10.06 11.16 6.88
CA PHE A 140 -11.51 11.34 6.84
C PHE A 140 -12.06 11.24 5.42
N ASN A 141 -11.38 11.78 4.41
CA ASN A 141 -11.76 11.63 3.01
C ASN A 141 -11.59 10.19 2.53
N ILE A 142 -10.49 9.55 2.90
CA ILE A 142 -10.22 8.12 2.60
C ILE A 142 -11.35 7.26 3.17
N ALA A 143 -11.73 7.47 4.44
CA ALA A 143 -12.75 6.71 5.15
C ALA A 143 -14.18 6.85 4.57
N ARG A 144 -14.45 7.87 3.76
CA ARG A 144 -15.73 8.06 3.06
C ARG A 144 -15.95 7.07 1.91
N ASN A 145 -14.89 6.38 1.48
CA ASN A 145 -15.00 5.25 0.55
C ASN A 145 -15.29 3.98 1.36
N ASP A 146 -16.49 3.40 1.25
CA ASP A 146 -16.79 2.08 1.80
C ASP A 146 -15.87 1.02 1.15
N ASN A 147 -15.54 -0.03 1.89
CA ASN A 147 -14.65 -1.10 1.45
C ASN A 147 -13.28 -0.60 0.95
N MET A 148 -12.73 0.39 1.63
CA MET A 148 -11.41 0.93 1.30
C MET A 148 -10.31 -0.09 1.61
N VAL A 149 -9.55 -0.51 0.61
CA VAL A 149 -8.39 -1.38 0.77
C VAL A 149 -7.12 -0.58 0.53
N ALA A 150 -6.36 -0.36 1.58
CA ALA A 150 -5.08 0.35 1.52
C ALA A 150 -3.93 -0.65 1.54
N ILE A 151 -3.09 -0.67 0.49
CA ILE A 151 -2.00 -1.63 0.34
C ILE A 151 -0.67 -0.89 0.35
N ASN A 152 0.09 -1.11 1.41
CA ASN A 152 1.37 -0.45 1.64
C ASN A 152 2.48 -1.47 1.92
N SER A 153 3.72 -1.12 1.58
CA SER A 153 4.88 -1.96 1.82
C SER A 153 5.55 -1.67 3.16
N ALA A 154 6.43 -2.58 3.60
CA ALA A 154 7.24 -2.41 4.79
C ALA A 154 8.66 -2.93 4.58
N LEU A 155 9.61 -2.40 5.36
CA LEU A 155 10.95 -2.93 5.48
C LEU A 155 11.03 -4.01 6.57
N GLN A 156 10.38 -3.77 7.72
CA GLN A 156 10.32 -4.71 8.85
C GLN A 156 8.98 -4.61 9.58
N VAL A 157 8.54 -5.73 10.16
CA VAL A 157 7.43 -5.82 11.10
C VAL A 157 7.89 -6.56 12.36
N ASP A 158 7.69 -5.99 13.55
CA ASP A 158 8.03 -6.68 14.79
C ASP A 158 6.91 -7.62 15.28
N LEU A 159 7.22 -8.52 16.21
CA LEU A 159 6.27 -9.51 16.75
C LEU A 159 5.06 -8.89 17.47
N THR A 160 5.01 -7.59 17.68
CA THR A 160 3.84 -6.88 18.23
C THR A 160 3.00 -6.23 17.14
N GLY A 161 3.49 -6.20 15.89
CA GLY A 161 2.85 -5.61 14.73
C GLY A 161 3.21 -4.15 14.48
N GLN A 162 4.32 -3.64 15.03
CA GLN A 162 4.87 -2.34 14.65
C GLN A 162 5.56 -2.45 13.30
N VAL A 163 5.34 -1.49 12.42
CA VAL A 163 5.86 -1.46 11.04
C VAL A 163 6.88 -0.36 10.88
N CYS A 164 8.06 -0.71 10.37
CA CYS A 164 9.06 0.20 9.83
C CYS A 164 9.01 0.14 8.30
N ALA A 165 8.91 1.30 7.63
CA ALA A 165 8.85 1.40 6.19
C ALA A 165 9.83 2.42 5.58
N ASP A 166 10.45 3.26 6.39
CA ASP A 166 11.24 4.42 5.98
C ASP A 166 12.72 4.34 6.35
N SER A 167 13.13 3.36 7.19
CA SER A 167 14.48 3.32 7.73
C SER A 167 15.04 1.89 7.83
N ILE A 168 16.37 1.78 7.69
CA ILE A 168 17.16 0.56 7.89
C ILE A 168 18.04 0.80 9.11
N GLY A 169 17.58 0.35 10.28
CA GLY A 169 18.16 0.77 11.55
C GLY A 169 18.07 2.29 11.72
N ALA A 170 19.15 2.93 12.08
CA ALA A 170 19.23 4.38 12.24
C ALA A 170 19.34 5.17 10.92
N TYR A 171 19.50 4.49 9.78
CA TYR A 171 19.61 5.14 8.48
C TYR A 171 18.21 5.38 7.89
N ILE A 172 17.83 6.65 7.70
CA ILE A 172 16.59 7.03 7.00
C ILE A 172 16.78 6.76 5.51
N TYR A 173 16.00 5.83 4.99
CA TYR A 173 16.06 5.35 3.61
C TYR A 173 15.17 6.17 2.68
N SER A 174 13.99 6.57 3.17
CA SER A 174 12.99 7.33 2.41
C SER A 174 12.11 8.17 3.33
N GLY A 175 11.23 8.99 2.75
CA GLY A 175 10.06 9.48 3.45
C GLY A 175 9.05 8.35 3.70
N PHE A 176 8.14 8.55 4.64
CA PHE A 176 7.07 7.58 4.93
C PHE A 176 5.84 7.77 4.02
N GLY A 177 5.74 8.89 3.27
CA GLY A 177 4.61 9.18 2.38
C GLY A 177 3.25 9.16 3.08
N GLY A 178 2.21 8.79 2.34
CA GLY A 178 0.82 8.69 2.84
C GLY A 178 0.47 7.38 3.54
N GLN A 179 1.43 6.49 3.83
CA GLN A 179 1.14 5.16 4.38
C GLN A 179 0.22 5.20 5.61
N VAL A 180 0.56 6.03 6.61
CA VAL A 180 -0.20 6.10 7.87
C VAL A 180 -1.60 6.64 7.64
N ASP A 181 -1.75 7.62 6.76
CA ASP A 181 -3.03 8.25 6.46
C ASP A 181 -3.98 7.25 5.80
N PHE A 182 -3.50 6.51 4.79
CA PHE A 182 -4.29 5.48 4.12
C PHE A 182 -4.60 4.28 5.02
N MET A 183 -3.64 3.84 5.85
CA MET A 183 -3.89 2.75 6.82
C MET A 183 -4.98 3.14 7.82
N ARG A 184 -4.96 4.37 8.35
CA ARG A 184 -5.99 4.91 9.26
C ARG A 184 -7.31 5.12 8.55
N GLY A 185 -7.31 5.75 7.38
CA GLY A 185 -8.51 5.98 6.59
C GLY A 185 -9.22 4.66 6.24
N ALA A 186 -8.48 3.65 5.80
CA ALA A 186 -9.02 2.31 5.55
C ALA A 186 -9.55 1.65 6.83
N ALA A 187 -8.84 1.79 7.97
CA ALA A 187 -9.33 1.25 9.24
C ALA A 187 -10.64 1.90 9.73
N MET A 188 -10.87 3.17 9.37
CA MET A 188 -12.09 3.92 9.69
C MET A 188 -13.22 3.69 8.68
N SER A 189 -12.88 3.23 7.47
CA SER A 189 -13.84 2.94 6.40
C SER A 189 -14.73 1.77 6.78
N LYS A 190 -16.01 1.85 6.43
CA LYS A 190 -16.94 0.73 6.61
C LYS A 190 -16.54 -0.43 5.69
N GLY A 191 -16.17 -1.57 6.29
CA GLY A 191 -15.63 -2.73 5.56
C GLY A 191 -14.19 -2.54 5.07
N GLY A 192 -13.46 -1.55 5.56
CA GLY A 192 -12.12 -1.24 5.11
C GLY A 192 -11.05 -2.23 5.58
N ILE A 193 -10.02 -2.40 4.78
CA ILE A 193 -8.96 -3.41 4.95
C ILE A 193 -7.58 -2.75 4.76
N PRO A 194 -6.93 -2.29 5.85
CA PRO A 194 -5.55 -1.85 5.79
C PRO A 194 -4.59 -3.03 5.73
N VAL A 195 -3.75 -3.09 4.69
CA VAL A 195 -2.82 -4.19 4.41
C VAL A 195 -1.38 -3.70 4.38
N THR A 196 -0.51 -4.33 5.14
CA THR A 196 0.94 -4.23 5.02
C THR A 196 1.45 -5.48 4.29
N ALA A 197 1.99 -5.33 3.09
CA ALA A 197 2.50 -6.43 2.28
C ALA A 197 4.01 -6.32 2.08
N MET A 198 4.74 -7.42 2.28
CA MET A 198 6.19 -7.45 2.10
C MET A 198 6.69 -8.88 1.88
N PRO A 199 7.80 -9.11 1.16
CA PRO A 199 8.48 -10.38 1.21
C PRO A 199 8.90 -10.72 2.65
N ALA A 200 8.81 -12.00 3.04
CA ALA A 200 9.20 -12.41 4.40
C ALA A 200 10.69 -12.25 4.68
N THR A 201 11.51 -12.17 3.63
CA THR A 201 12.97 -12.07 3.73
C THR A 201 13.54 -10.95 2.84
N ALA A 202 14.79 -10.59 3.13
CA ALA A 202 15.64 -9.71 2.33
C ALA A 202 17.00 -10.38 2.11
N VAL A 203 17.86 -9.73 1.29
CA VAL A 203 19.26 -10.16 1.04
C VAL A 203 19.32 -11.63 0.62
N GLY A 204 18.58 -11.98 -0.45
CA GLY A 204 18.61 -13.37 -0.97
C GLY A 204 18.07 -14.44 -0.01
N GLY A 205 17.26 -14.08 0.97
CA GLY A 205 16.70 -15.01 1.95
C GLY A 205 17.46 -15.08 3.29
N GLU A 206 18.53 -14.33 3.44
CA GLU A 206 19.40 -14.38 4.62
C GLU A 206 18.86 -13.58 5.82
N VAL A 207 17.99 -12.59 5.59
CA VAL A 207 17.48 -11.68 6.62
C VAL A 207 15.97 -11.75 6.69
N SER A 208 15.42 -12.02 7.88
CA SER A 208 13.97 -11.95 8.12
C SER A 208 13.49 -10.51 8.17
N ARG A 209 12.35 -10.21 7.51
CA ARG A 209 11.65 -8.92 7.65
C ARG A 209 10.62 -8.94 8.78
N ILE A 210 10.21 -10.14 9.25
CA ILE A 210 9.50 -10.28 10.52
C ILE A 210 10.55 -10.47 11.60
N VAL A 211 10.61 -9.53 12.56
CA VAL A 211 11.69 -9.43 13.52
C VAL A 211 11.17 -9.45 14.97
N PRO A 212 11.98 -9.89 15.95
CA PRO A 212 11.58 -9.84 17.37
C PRO A 212 11.20 -8.43 17.82
N MET A 213 12.02 -7.45 17.49
CA MET A 213 11.84 -6.01 17.69
C MET A 213 12.42 -5.32 16.45
N LEU A 214 11.86 -4.17 16.09
CA LEU A 214 12.46 -3.34 15.04
C LEU A 214 13.92 -3.07 15.36
N ASN A 215 14.75 -2.94 14.35
CA ASN A 215 16.16 -2.63 14.51
C ASN A 215 16.33 -1.35 15.32
N GLU A 216 17.44 -1.27 16.08
CA GLU A 216 17.76 -0.09 16.86
C GLU A 216 17.85 1.16 15.97
N GLY A 217 17.15 2.22 16.35
CA GLY A 217 17.05 3.46 15.58
C GLY A 217 16.01 3.44 14.45
N ALA A 218 15.37 2.31 14.16
CA ALA A 218 14.31 2.23 13.13
C ALA A 218 13.06 2.99 13.55
N GLY A 219 12.48 3.74 12.61
CA GLY A 219 11.21 4.44 12.79
C GLY A 219 10.01 3.50 12.85
N VAL A 220 9.00 3.84 13.65
CA VAL A 220 7.70 3.19 13.63
C VAL A 220 6.77 4.03 12.75
N VAL A 221 6.68 3.68 11.47
CA VAL A 221 5.81 4.39 10.52
C VAL A 221 4.35 4.08 10.78
N THR A 222 4.00 2.81 10.90
CA THR A 222 2.63 2.42 11.28
C THR A 222 2.65 1.72 12.63
N SER A 223 1.91 2.30 13.59
CA SER A 223 1.84 1.77 14.95
C SER A 223 1.10 0.44 14.99
N ARG A 224 1.34 -0.37 16.03
CA ARG A 224 0.61 -1.63 16.25
C ARG A 224 -0.89 -1.45 16.39
N ALA A 225 -1.36 -0.24 16.66
CA ALA A 225 -2.78 0.07 16.77
C ALA A 225 -3.45 0.15 15.39
N ASP A 226 -2.71 0.61 14.37
CA ASP A 226 -3.22 0.88 13.03
C ASP A 226 -3.01 -0.31 12.06
N VAL A 227 -2.19 -1.31 12.41
CA VAL A 227 -1.90 -2.47 11.56
C VAL A 227 -2.98 -3.55 11.73
N HIS A 228 -3.72 -3.84 10.64
CA HIS A 228 -4.77 -4.87 10.63
C HIS A 228 -4.30 -6.18 9.98
N TYR A 229 -3.71 -6.10 8.80
CA TYR A 229 -3.22 -7.27 8.05
C TYR A 229 -1.75 -7.12 7.72
N VAL A 230 -1.01 -8.20 7.87
CA VAL A 230 0.35 -8.35 7.34
C VAL A 230 0.36 -9.53 6.39
N VAL A 231 0.89 -9.35 5.19
CA VAL A 231 0.91 -10.36 4.14
C VAL A 231 2.33 -10.59 3.67
N THR A 232 2.69 -11.87 3.57
CA THR A 232 3.94 -12.33 2.95
C THR A 232 3.63 -13.41 1.92
N GLU A 233 4.65 -13.94 1.24
CA GLU A 233 4.52 -15.10 0.37
C GLU A 233 4.09 -16.38 1.11
N TYR A 234 4.21 -16.42 2.45
CA TYR A 234 3.81 -17.57 3.28
C TYR A 234 2.37 -17.47 3.81
N GLY A 235 1.69 -16.34 3.63
CA GLY A 235 0.29 -16.20 4.01
C GLY A 235 -0.12 -14.84 4.52
N VAL A 236 -1.26 -14.81 5.21
CA VAL A 236 -1.93 -13.62 5.72
C VAL A 236 -2.07 -13.70 7.23
N ALA A 237 -1.50 -12.73 7.95
CA ALA A 237 -1.70 -12.55 9.39
C ALA A 237 -2.68 -11.41 9.65
N GLN A 238 -3.88 -11.72 10.11
CA GLN A 238 -4.81 -10.72 10.61
C GLN A 238 -4.46 -10.39 12.06
N LEU A 239 -4.18 -9.13 12.37
CA LEU A 239 -3.72 -8.67 13.69
C LEU A 239 -4.77 -7.86 14.47
N HIS A 240 -5.73 -7.25 13.77
CA HIS A 240 -6.76 -6.43 14.39
C HIS A 240 -7.61 -7.25 15.37
N GLY A 241 -7.88 -6.68 16.54
CA GLY A 241 -8.65 -7.35 17.61
C GLY A 241 -7.90 -8.44 18.38
N LYS A 242 -6.64 -8.76 18.00
CA LYS A 242 -5.83 -9.78 18.68
C LYS A 242 -4.95 -9.20 19.78
N CYS A 243 -4.80 -9.95 20.86
CA CYS A 243 -3.82 -9.63 21.90
C CYS A 243 -2.37 -9.83 21.36
N VAL A 244 -1.38 -9.28 22.05
CA VAL A 244 0.03 -9.32 21.61
C VAL A 244 0.54 -10.75 21.41
N ARG A 245 0.11 -11.70 22.26
CA ARG A 245 0.43 -13.12 22.12
C ARG A 245 -0.05 -13.68 20.79
N ASP A 246 -1.29 -13.42 20.43
CA ASP A 246 -1.90 -13.99 19.23
C ASP A 246 -1.41 -13.28 17.96
N ARG A 247 -1.03 -11.99 18.07
CA ARG A 247 -0.31 -11.27 17.02
C ARG A 247 1.04 -11.92 16.74
N ALA A 248 1.84 -12.18 17.79
CA ALA A 248 3.15 -12.79 17.65
C ALA A 248 3.07 -14.17 17.00
N LYS A 249 2.07 -15.00 17.38
CA LYS A 249 1.83 -16.31 16.74
C LYS A 249 1.53 -16.15 15.26
N ALA A 250 0.56 -15.31 14.90
CA ALA A 250 0.15 -15.09 13.51
C ALA A 250 1.31 -14.57 12.63
N LEU A 251 2.15 -13.68 13.18
CA LEU A 251 3.33 -13.17 12.47
C LEU A 251 4.42 -14.23 12.28
N VAL A 252 4.63 -15.11 13.28
CA VAL A 252 5.56 -16.23 13.13
C VAL A 252 5.09 -17.22 12.06
N GLU A 253 3.79 -17.49 11.96
CA GLU A 253 3.22 -18.41 10.96
C GLU A 253 3.47 -17.95 9.53
N ILE A 254 3.53 -16.64 9.28
CA ILE A 254 3.80 -16.06 7.95
C ILE A 254 5.26 -15.64 7.74
N ALA A 255 6.15 -15.91 8.71
CA ALA A 255 7.59 -15.72 8.56
C ALA A 255 8.19 -16.86 7.73
N ALA A 256 9.32 -16.60 7.07
CA ALA A 256 10.03 -17.65 6.34
C ALA A 256 10.43 -18.81 7.30
N PRO A 257 10.24 -20.07 6.89
CA PRO A 257 10.34 -21.24 7.77
C PRO A 257 11.64 -21.32 8.57
N GLN A 258 12.78 -20.93 7.95
CA GLN A 258 14.10 -20.97 8.61
C GLN A 258 14.23 -20.00 9.80
N PHE A 259 13.33 -19.01 9.92
CA PHE A 259 13.36 -18.02 11.01
C PHE A 259 12.30 -18.27 12.08
N GLN A 260 11.30 -19.12 11.83
CA GLN A 260 10.15 -19.30 12.75
C GLN A 260 10.57 -19.74 14.13
N GLU A 261 11.48 -20.72 14.24
CA GLU A 261 11.95 -21.19 15.55
C GLU A 261 12.70 -20.12 16.34
N SER A 262 13.53 -19.33 15.68
CA SER A 262 14.24 -18.22 16.32
C SER A 262 13.31 -17.10 16.80
N LEU A 263 12.26 -16.81 16.03
CA LEU A 263 11.22 -15.85 16.38
C LEU A 263 10.39 -16.34 17.57
N LEU A 264 10.03 -17.64 17.62
CA LEU A 264 9.36 -18.25 18.77
C LEU A 264 10.22 -18.14 20.05
N ARG A 265 11.50 -18.49 19.99
CA ARG A 265 12.43 -18.31 21.13
C ARG A 265 12.49 -16.87 21.60
N ALA A 266 12.57 -15.92 20.67
CA ALA A 266 12.59 -14.49 20.99
C ALA A 266 11.26 -14.03 21.63
N ALA A 267 10.11 -14.51 21.12
CA ALA A 267 8.81 -14.22 21.71
C ALA A 267 8.69 -14.72 23.14
N HIS A 268 9.20 -15.93 23.45
CA HIS A 268 9.27 -16.45 24.81
C HIS A 268 10.18 -15.59 25.70
N LYS A 269 11.37 -15.23 25.24
CA LYS A 269 12.30 -14.35 25.98
C LYS A 269 11.68 -12.99 26.30
N ARG A 270 10.88 -12.44 25.36
CA ARG A 270 10.12 -11.21 25.55
C ARG A 270 8.85 -11.38 26.39
N ARG A 271 8.53 -12.59 26.85
CA ARG A 271 7.32 -12.95 27.60
C ARG A 271 6.01 -12.62 26.86
N LEU A 272 6.03 -12.64 25.51
CA LEU A 272 4.83 -12.38 24.71
C LEU A 272 3.80 -13.50 24.84
N PHE A 273 4.23 -14.73 25.17
CA PHE A 273 3.37 -15.90 25.39
C PHE A 273 2.98 -16.14 26.83
N GLY A 274 3.27 -15.22 27.73
CA GLY A 274 3.08 -15.37 29.16
C GLY A 274 4.27 -16.08 29.84
N PRO A 275 4.24 -16.23 31.17
CA PRO A 275 5.25 -17.00 31.88
C PRO A 275 5.18 -18.47 31.41
N LEU A 276 6.34 -19.09 31.22
CA LEU A 276 6.43 -20.55 31.22
C LEU A 276 5.98 -21.03 32.61
N ILE A 277 4.79 -21.58 32.69
CA ILE A 277 4.30 -22.23 33.89
C ILE A 277 5.00 -23.59 34.00
#